data_dcfd829fabcb5f530bd3cdce618d66a0
#
_entry.id   dcfd829fabcb5f530bd3cdce618d66a0
#
_cell.length_a   1.000
_cell.length_b   1.000
_cell.length_c   1.000
_cell.angle_alpha   90.00
_cell.angle_beta   90.00
_cell.angle_gamma   90.00
#
_symmetry.space_group_name_H-M   'P 1'
#
loop_
_entity.id
_entity.type
_entity.pdbx_description
1 polymer ?
#
loop_
_entity_poly.entity_id
_entity_poly.type
_entity_poly.pdbx_seq_one_letter_code
_entity_poly.pdbx_strand_id
1 'polypeptide(L)'
;EGNPSKNTKLVFSTGNKIDSSFVSGFVLDPLKNEFIDGALVVLYNKKDSLGLFNKKPLYFSFSNKDGSFLIENIKPGEYKMYSFIDENESFVAEAKNEAFGYVPNSLKLDSFVSNINISLFKENPQKLKLDRKRERGLVYELTYSKYIKRVNVYTKNFINYSLNDNNLLRFYKDSLKKDSTFVIIEAFDSLQEKTIDSLFVSFGKESKRVSKLSHQLKTSNRNDLDDTLLLNFSFSKPINNKLFSFSFYVDTIFYTGSYYSKSIWNKNKTKNKTKVYLNQNAISLFVDSLKNKAIADSLVYEKDSIYTLFKNYYKNLKKDRVFFVVPRGSVVSIEKDTLNKIEKNFLFRGKDFYGSVSGSISGLGNNIIIQLISEDLNRTYKNKELNNIFYFNKVEPGKYYIKIIKDNNKNNKWDYGSILKDVGSEEIVYYKEKIEVRSNWTIEDLIINF
;
A
#
# COMPACT_ATOMS: atom_id res chain seq x y z
N GLU A 1 -12.70 8.57 45.90
CA GLU A 1 -11.82 8.93 44.78
C GLU A 1 -12.68 9.05 43.52
N GLY A 2 -13.08 10.29 43.17
CA GLY A 2 -13.92 10.58 42.01
C GLY A 2 -13.13 10.47 40.73
N ASN A 3 -13.59 9.67 39.75
CA ASN A 3 -13.10 9.73 38.39
C ASN A 3 -13.28 11.17 37.86
N PRO A 4 -12.25 11.83 37.37
CA PRO A 4 -12.39 13.15 36.79
C PRO A 4 -13.37 13.10 35.63
N SER A 5 -14.41 13.92 35.67
CA SER A 5 -15.35 14.06 34.57
C SER A 5 -14.61 14.63 33.36
N LYS A 6 -14.43 13.86 32.30
CA LYS A 6 -13.73 14.30 31.08
C LYS A 6 -14.43 15.40 30.28
N ASN A 7 -15.68 15.74 30.63
CA ASN A 7 -16.53 16.62 29.81
C ASN A 7 -17.27 17.70 30.62
N THR A 8 -16.68 18.23 31.69
CA THR A 8 -17.29 19.37 32.39
C THR A 8 -16.96 20.66 31.66
N LYS A 9 -17.96 21.29 31.04
CA LYS A 9 -17.82 22.54 30.31
C LYS A 9 -18.54 23.66 31.09
N LEU A 10 -17.81 24.69 31.44
CA LEU A 10 -18.37 25.91 32.01
C LEU A 10 -18.35 27.02 30.95
N VAL A 11 -19.52 27.57 30.62
CA VAL A 11 -19.66 28.65 29.64
C VAL A 11 -20.07 29.90 30.38
N PHE A 12 -19.33 30.97 30.20
CA PHE A 12 -19.67 32.29 30.73
C PHE A 12 -19.36 33.38 29.70
N SER A 13 -20.05 34.51 29.80
CA SER A 13 -19.82 35.68 28.96
C SER A 13 -19.50 36.86 29.85
N THR A 14 -18.58 37.71 29.39
CA THR A 14 -18.32 39.02 29.98
C THR A 14 -19.28 40.12 29.45
N GLY A 15 -20.14 39.76 28.50
CA GLY A 15 -21.17 40.64 27.89
C GLY A 15 -22.59 40.13 28.12
N ASN A 16 -23.57 40.85 27.55
CA ASN A 16 -24.98 40.53 27.71
C ASN A 16 -25.49 39.34 26.91
N LYS A 17 -24.66 38.70 26.09
CA LYS A 17 -25.04 37.55 25.26
C LYS A 17 -23.91 36.50 25.23
N ILE A 18 -24.31 35.25 25.26
CA ILE A 18 -23.43 34.11 24.97
C ILE A 18 -23.51 33.84 23.47
N ASP A 19 -22.36 33.63 22.82
CA ASP A 19 -22.32 33.23 21.42
C ASP A 19 -23.04 31.88 21.26
N SER A 20 -23.88 31.74 20.25
CA SER A 20 -24.78 30.60 20.05
C SER A 20 -24.46 29.76 18.81
N SER A 21 -23.47 30.16 18.03
CA SER A 21 -23.10 29.37 16.86
C SER A 21 -22.44 28.06 17.24
N PHE A 22 -22.70 27.01 16.45
CA PHE A 22 -22.10 25.73 16.66
C PHE A 22 -21.73 25.05 15.35
N VAL A 23 -20.84 24.07 15.44
CA VAL A 23 -20.45 23.18 14.32
C VAL A 23 -20.45 21.73 14.79
N SER A 24 -21.01 20.84 13.97
CA SER A 24 -21.07 19.41 14.27
C SER A 24 -20.77 18.56 13.05
N GLY A 25 -20.37 17.33 13.29
CA GLY A 25 -20.06 16.39 12.23
C GLY A 25 -19.41 15.11 12.75
N PHE A 26 -18.61 14.47 11.89
CA PHE A 26 -17.97 13.20 12.18
C PHE A 26 -16.50 13.22 11.79
N VAL A 27 -15.68 12.48 12.56
CA VAL A 27 -14.29 12.21 12.27
C VAL A 27 -14.14 10.74 11.90
N LEU A 28 -13.48 10.46 10.78
CA LEU A 28 -13.37 9.10 10.25
C LEU A 28 -12.01 8.81 9.59
N ASP A 29 -11.63 7.53 9.59
CA ASP A 29 -10.60 6.97 8.70
C ASP A 29 -11.28 6.51 7.40
N PRO A 30 -11.13 7.25 6.29
CA PRO A 30 -11.86 6.93 5.05
C PRO A 30 -11.35 5.67 4.38
N LEU A 31 -10.13 5.20 4.72
CA LEU A 31 -9.56 3.99 4.13
C LEU A 31 -10.07 2.73 4.78
N LYS A 32 -10.38 2.79 6.07
CA LYS A 32 -10.91 1.65 6.84
C LYS A 32 -12.43 1.68 7.00
N ASN A 33 -13.07 2.82 6.70
CA ASN A 33 -14.48 3.07 6.98
C ASN A 33 -14.80 2.95 8.48
N GLU A 34 -13.95 3.53 9.30
CA GLU A 34 -14.06 3.51 10.76
C GLU A 34 -14.21 4.92 11.29
N PHE A 35 -15.11 5.11 12.22
CA PHE A 35 -15.21 6.35 13.00
C PHE A 35 -14.09 6.40 14.04
N ILE A 36 -13.60 7.60 14.31
CA ILE A 36 -12.46 7.80 15.19
C ILE A 36 -12.94 8.41 16.51
N ASP A 37 -12.71 7.69 17.61
CA ASP A 37 -12.94 8.11 18.99
C ASP A 37 -11.78 8.97 19.49
N GLY A 38 -12.06 10.02 20.24
CA GLY A 38 -11.06 10.84 20.93
C GLY A 38 -10.19 11.72 20.03
N ALA A 39 -10.52 11.89 18.75
CA ALA A 39 -9.84 12.84 17.90
C ALA A 39 -10.16 14.28 18.35
N LEU A 40 -9.13 15.12 18.45
CA LEU A 40 -9.29 16.54 18.76
C LEU A 40 -9.74 17.30 17.51
N VAL A 41 -10.93 17.89 17.56
CA VAL A 41 -11.50 18.74 16.51
C VAL A 41 -11.35 20.20 16.92
N VAL A 42 -10.80 21.04 16.04
CA VAL A 42 -10.31 22.36 16.39
C VAL A 42 -10.71 23.43 15.37
N LEU A 43 -10.90 24.66 15.86
CA LEU A 43 -11.11 25.84 15.04
C LEU A 43 -10.02 26.89 15.29
N TYR A 44 -9.51 27.43 14.21
CA TYR A 44 -8.59 28.58 14.18
C TYR A 44 -9.21 29.72 13.40
N ASN A 45 -8.82 30.96 13.69
CA ASN A 45 -9.19 32.07 12.82
C ASN A 45 -8.70 31.80 11.38
N LYS A 46 -9.44 32.26 10.38
CA LYS A 46 -9.04 32.18 8.96
C LYS A 46 -7.61 32.67 8.70
N LYS A 47 -7.17 33.70 9.44
CA LYS A 47 -5.82 34.26 9.32
C LYS A 47 -4.71 33.35 9.83
N ASP A 48 -5.03 32.37 10.68
CA ASP A 48 -4.09 31.40 11.25
C ASP A 48 -4.04 30.10 10.41
N SER A 49 -3.90 30.23 9.10
CA SER A 49 -3.69 29.11 8.20
C SER A 49 -2.50 28.26 8.69
N LEU A 50 -2.68 26.95 8.82
CA LEU A 50 -1.70 26.02 9.40
C LEU A 50 -1.42 26.21 10.90
N GLY A 51 -2.26 26.94 11.61
CA GLY A 51 -2.16 27.11 13.07
C GLY A 51 -2.11 25.80 13.84
N LEU A 52 -2.73 24.73 13.31
CA LEU A 52 -2.74 23.41 13.95
C LEU A 52 -1.34 22.84 14.25
N PHE A 53 -0.28 23.27 13.55
CA PHE A 53 1.10 22.77 13.74
C PHE A 53 1.95 23.65 14.68
N ASN A 54 1.43 24.78 15.17
CA ASN A 54 2.26 25.73 15.93
C ASN A 54 1.51 26.56 16.97
N LYS A 55 0.20 26.47 17.05
CA LYS A 55 -0.63 27.23 17.97
C LYS A 55 -1.71 26.35 18.59
N LYS A 56 -2.10 26.67 19.82
CA LYS A 56 -3.31 26.09 20.44
C LYS A 56 -4.56 26.65 19.77
N PRO A 57 -5.61 25.84 19.64
CA PRO A 57 -6.86 26.25 18.99
C PRO A 57 -7.65 27.27 19.81
N LEU A 58 -8.52 28.02 19.13
CA LEU A 58 -9.48 28.91 19.78
C LEU A 58 -10.66 28.15 20.40
N TYR A 59 -11.18 27.18 19.64
CA TYR A 59 -12.28 26.33 20.06
C TYR A 59 -11.91 24.89 19.74
N PHE A 60 -12.35 23.96 20.56
CA PHE A 60 -12.09 22.55 20.35
C PHE A 60 -13.18 21.67 20.99
N SER A 61 -13.25 20.45 20.54
CA SER A 61 -14.02 19.35 21.12
C SER A 61 -13.30 18.03 20.78
N PHE A 62 -13.64 16.97 21.51
CA PHE A 62 -13.19 15.62 21.17
C PHE A 62 -14.31 14.86 20.45
N SER A 63 -13.97 14.00 19.51
CA SER A 63 -14.93 13.11 18.91
C SER A 63 -15.31 11.98 19.87
N ASN A 64 -16.57 11.55 19.80
CA ASN A 64 -17.12 10.44 20.56
C ASN A 64 -16.78 9.09 19.90
N LYS A 65 -17.17 7.98 20.53
CA LYS A 65 -16.97 6.61 20.03
C LYS A 65 -17.59 6.36 18.65
N ASP A 66 -18.65 7.05 18.31
CA ASP A 66 -19.29 7.02 16.99
C ASP A 66 -18.69 8.05 16.01
N GLY A 67 -17.57 8.66 16.37
CA GLY A 67 -16.88 9.70 15.61
C GLY A 67 -17.56 11.06 15.62
N SER A 68 -18.75 11.20 16.22
CA SER A 68 -19.47 12.47 16.26
C SER A 68 -18.75 13.51 17.11
N PHE A 69 -18.82 14.77 16.69
CA PHE A 69 -18.31 15.89 17.47
C PHE A 69 -19.29 17.08 17.46
N LEU A 70 -19.20 17.92 18.48
CA LEU A 70 -19.94 19.17 18.60
C LEU A 70 -19.06 20.22 19.25
N ILE A 71 -18.88 21.36 18.58
CA ILE A 71 -18.25 22.57 19.14
C ILE A 71 -19.33 23.65 19.21
N GLU A 72 -19.58 24.17 20.41
CA GLU A 72 -20.63 25.15 20.68
C GLU A 72 -20.05 26.46 21.17
N ASN A 73 -20.94 27.48 21.28
CA ASN A 73 -20.60 28.78 21.80
C ASN A 73 -19.51 29.50 21.03
N ILE A 74 -19.56 29.35 19.72
CA ILE A 74 -18.59 29.94 18.79
C ILE A 74 -19.04 31.34 18.43
N LYS A 75 -18.14 32.30 18.52
CA LYS A 75 -18.40 33.68 18.03
C LYS A 75 -18.61 33.64 16.51
N PRO A 76 -19.61 34.35 15.97
CA PRO A 76 -19.77 34.50 14.52
C PRO A 76 -18.48 34.98 13.85
N GLY A 77 -18.08 34.31 12.74
CA GLY A 77 -16.81 34.62 12.07
C GLY A 77 -16.41 33.61 11.02
N GLU A 78 -15.21 33.77 10.48
CA GLU A 78 -14.62 32.81 9.51
C GLU A 78 -13.47 32.02 10.15
N TYR A 79 -13.56 30.70 10.05
CA TYR A 79 -12.67 29.78 10.72
C TYR A 79 -12.08 28.75 9.77
N LYS A 80 -10.88 28.29 10.06
CA LYS A 80 -10.27 27.07 9.52
C LYS A 80 -10.53 25.94 10.48
N MET A 81 -10.97 24.81 9.96
CA MET A 81 -11.33 23.63 10.75
C MET A 81 -10.40 22.46 10.46
N TYR A 82 -9.91 21.85 11.54
CA TYR A 82 -9.02 20.70 11.48
C TYR A 82 -9.43 19.67 12.52
N SER A 83 -8.91 18.45 12.34
CA SER A 83 -8.96 17.40 13.38
C SER A 83 -7.66 16.62 13.36
N PHE A 84 -7.23 16.11 14.52
CA PHE A 84 -6.04 15.27 14.64
C PHE A 84 -6.11 14.38 15.88
N ILE A 85 -5.29 13.30 15.89
CA ILE A 85 -5.12 12.45 17.05
C ILE A 85 -3.97 13.04 17.88
N ASP A 86 -4.31 13.68 19.00
CA ASP A 86 -3.35 14.32 19.91
C ASP A 86 -2.85 13.31 20.94
N GLU A 87 -1.79 12.55 20.60
CA GLU A 87 -1.28 11.46 21.44
C GLU A 87 -0.58 11.98 22.71
N ASN A 88 -0.09 13.21 22.71
CA ASN A 88 0.70 13.80 23.80
C ASN A 88 -0.02 14.94 24.54
N GLU A 89 -1.30 15.19 24.25
CA GLU A 89 -2.15 16.23 24.86
C GLU A 89 -1.56 17.65 24.73
N SER A 90 -0.84 17.91 23.64
CA SER A 90 -0.21 19.21 23.37
C SER A 90 -1.15 20.27 22.83
N PHE A 91 -2.29 19.86 22.28
CA PHE A 91 -3.23 20.69 21.51
C PHE A 91 -2.61 21.28 20.24
N VAL A 92 -1.53 20.69 19.75
CA VAL A 92 -0.81 21.08 18.53
C VAL A 92 -0.45 19.83 17.76
N ALA A 93 -0.86 19.75 16.51
CA ALA A 93 -0.63 18.54 15.72
C ALA A 93 0.86 18.32 15.38
N GLU A 94 1.35 17.11 15.57
CA GLU A 94 2.67 16.69 15.16
C GLU A 94 2.64 15.98 13.81
N ALA A 95 2.80 16.75 12.73
CA ALA A 95 2.67 16.28 11.35
C ALA A 95 3.45 15.01 10.97
N LYS A 96 4.51 14.65 11.71
CA LYS A 96 5.30 13.43 11.45
C LYS A 96 4.69 12.17 12.06
N ASN A 97 4.03 12.32 13.20
CA ASN A 97 3.64 11.22 14.07
C ASN A 97 2.13 11.02 14.09
N GLU A 98 1.38 12.11 14.07
CA GLU A 98 -0.05 12.13 14.29
C GLU A 98 -0.83 12.18 12.96
N ALA A 99 -1.96 11.47 12.92
CA ALA A 99 -2.91 11.58 11.83
C ALA A 99 -3.70 12.87 11.99
N PHE A 100 -3.90 13.61 10.91
CA PHE A 100 -4.68 14.84 10.90
C PHE A 100 -5.57 14.93 9.66
N GLY A 101 -6.60 15.76 9.74
CA GLY A 101 -7.50 16.08 8.64
C GLY A 101 -7.92 17.54 8.69
N TYR A 102 -8.53 18.00 7.63
CA TYR A 102 -8.96 19.40 7.50
C TYR A 102 -10.18 19.52 6.60
N VAL A 103 -10.92 20.61 6.81
CA VAL A 103 -11.99 21.05 5.91
C VAL A 103 -11.41 22.05 4.95
N PRO A 104 -11.46 21.82 3.62
CA PRO A 104 -11.03 22.80 2.63
C PRO A 104 -11.81 24.11 2.75
N ASN A 105 -11.17 25.19 2.39
CA ASN A 105 -11.70 26.55 2.54
C ASN A 105 -11.96 26.95 4.01
N SER A 106 -12.41 28.17 4.22
CA SER A 106 -12.85 28.64 5.54
C SER A 106 -14.34 28.39 5.73
N LEU A 107 -14.73 28.04 6.95
CA LEU A 107 -16.12 27.95 7.37
C LEU A 107 -16.61 29.32 7.83
N LYS A 108 -17.69 29.77 7.27
CA LYS A 108 -18.42 30.97 7.76
C LYS A 108 -19.47 30.50 8.76
N LEU A 109 -19.30 30.88 10.02
CA LEU A 109 -20.20 30.54 11.10
C LEU A 109 -20.97 31.78 11.52
N ASP A 110 -22.21 31.92 11.04
CA ASP A 110 -23.15 32.97 11.42
C ASP A 110 -24.25 32.40 12.35
N SER A 111 -24.51 31.06 12.27
CA SER A 111 -25.47 30.35 13.10
C SER A 111 -24.96 28.93 13.39
N PHE A 112 -25.33 27.95 12.58
CA PHE A 112 -24.86 26.58 12.75
C PHE A 112 -24.43 25.99 11.42
N VAL A 113 -23.45 25.06 11.47
CA VAL A 113 -23.04 24.20 10.37
C VAL A 113 -22.99 22.78 10.87
N SER A 114 -23.68 21.87 10.20
CA SER A 114 -23.77 20.45 10.59
C SER A 114 -23.29 19.53 9.47
N ASN A 115 -23.15 18.24 9.80
CA ASN A 115 -22.78 17.18 8.86
C ASN A 115 -21.39 17.35 8.20
N ILE A 116 -20.44 17.96 8.93
CA ILE A 116 -19.07 18.07 8.45
C ILE A 116 -18.36 16.73 8.68
N ASN A 117 -17.85 16.14 7.61
CA ASN A 117 -17.02 14.94 7.69
C ASN A 117 -15.54 15.30 7.56
N ILE A 118 -14.74 14.95 8.56
CA ILE A 118 -13.29 15.19 8.56
C ILE A 118 -12.59 13.84 8.45
N SER A 119 -11.90 13.64 7.33
CA SER A 119 -11.11 12.45 7.08
C SER A 119 -9.71 12.62 7.64
N LEU A 120 -9.27 11.70 8.54
CA LEU A 120 -7.91 11.70 9.07
C LEU A 120 -6.99 10.79 8.26
N PHE A 121 -5.77 11.27 8.03
CA PHE A 121 -4.71 10.50 7.40
C PHE A 121 -3.33 10.92 7.89
N LYS A 122 -2.36 10.00 7.85
CA LYS A 122 -0.97 10.33 8.20
C LYS A 122 -0.26 10.89 6.99
N GLU A 123 0.09 12.15 7.06
CA GLU A 123 0.83 12.83 6.03
C GLU A 123 1.79 13.87 6.62
N ASN A 124 2.95 14.04 5.99
CA ASN A 124 3.90 15.06 6.40
C ASN A 124 3.87 16.24 5.41
N PRO A 125 3.20 17.38 5.72
CA PRO A 125 3.10 18.54 4.86
C PRO A 125 4.38 19.38 4.80
N GLN A 126 5.39 19.11 5.62
CA GLN A 126 6.66 19.81 5.55
C GLN A 126 7.28 19.69 4.16
N LYS A 127 8.03 20.72 3.74
CA LYS A 127 8.73 20.68 2.45
C LYS A 127 9.72 19.50 2.40
N LEU A 128 9.73 18.81 1.27
CA LEU A 128 10.75 17.83 0.98
C LEU A 128 12.08 18.55 0.77
N LYS A 129 13.11 18.17 1.54
CA LYS A 129 14.45 18.73 1.43
C LYS A 129 15.52 17.65 1.66
N LEU A 130 16.68 17.86 1.10
CA LEU A 130 17.85 17.02 1.35
C LEU A 130 18.47 17.40 2.70
N ASP A 131 18.39 16.50 3.70
CA ASP A 131 18.86 16.73 5.04
C ASP A 131 20.32 16.31 5.24
N ARG A 132 20.72 15.20 4.60
CA ARG A 132 22.06 14.63 4.86
C ARG A 132 22.67 14.02 3.61
N LYS A 133 24.01 14.24 3.46
CA LYS A 133 24.86 13.61 2.46
C LYS A 133 25.93 12.80 3.19
N ARG A 134 26.18 11.57 2.76
CA ARG A 134 27.16 10.71 3.41
C ARG A 134 27.82 9.75 2.42
N GLU A 135 29.15 9.80 2.39
CA GLU A 135 29.97 8.79 1.72
C GLU A 135 30.17 7.58 2.67
N ARG A 136 29.96 6.38 2.16
CA ARG A 136 30.17 5.11 2.86
C ARG A 136 30.90 4.12 1.94
N GLY A 137 32.18 4.34 1.72
CA GLY A 137 32.97 3.50 0.84
C GLY A 137 32.47 3.53 -0.60
N LEU A 138 32.03 2.41 -1.14
CA LEU A 138 31.51 2.30 -2.49
C LEU A 138 30.04 2.75 -2.65
N VAL A 139 29.46 3.33 -1.60
CA VAL A 139 28.07 3.82 -1.59
C VAL A 139 28.04 5.28 -1.15
N TYR A 140 27.23 6.09 -1.82
CA TYR A 140 26.93 7.46 -1.43
C TYR A 140 25.46 7.58 -1.06
N GLU A 141 25.18 8.02 0.15
CA GLU A 141 23.83 8.08 0.72
C GLU A 141 23.33 9.51 0.80
N LEU A 142 22.11 9.72 0.35
CA LEU A 142 21.34 10.95 0.51
C LEU A 142 20.12 10.67 1.33
N THR A 143 19.95 11.36 2.46
CA THR A 143 18.77 11.24 3.32
C THR A 143 17.93 12.49 3.16
N TYR A 144 16.65 12.32 2.86
CA TYR A 144 15.69 13.39 2.74
C TYR A 144 14.84 13.52 4.00
N SER A 145 14.24 14.67 4.22
CA SER A 145 13.45 15.01 5.41
C SER A 145 12.19 14.16 5.59
N LYS A 146 11.70 13.57 4.49
CA LYS A 146 10.52 12.71 4.49
C LYS A 146 10.57 11.67 3.37
N TYR A 147 9.58 10.80 3.33
CA TYR A 147 9.43 9.74 2.35
C TYR A 147 9.46 10.27 0.90
N ILE A 148 10.28 9.65 0.06
CA ILE A 148 10.34 9.91 -1.37
C ILE A 148 9.54 8.84 -2.11
N LYS A 149 8.51 9.25 -2.82
CA LYS A 149 7.69 8.35 -3.65
C LYS A 149 8.35 8.01 -4.98
N ARG A 150 9.03 8.98 -5.57
CA ARG A 150 9.69 8.85 -6.87
C ARG A 150 10.93 9.75 -6.94
N VAL A 151 11.93 9.28 -7.67
CA VAL A 151 13.14 10.05 -7.97
C VAL A 151 13.49 9.93 -9.45
N ASN A 152 13.88 11.05 -10.06
CA ASN A 152 14.53 11.10 -11.35
C ASN A 152 15.98 11.53 -11.13
N VAL A 153 16.92 10.80 -11.70
CA VAL A 153 18.35 11.10 -11.62
C VAL A 153 18.89 11.37 -13.02
N TYR A 154 19.45 12.55 -13.20
CA TYR A 154 20.06 13.00 -14.44
C TYR A 154 21.56 13.06 -14.26
N THR A 155 22.29 12.48 -15.18
CA THR A 155 23.77 12.43 -15.18
C THR A 155 24.29 12.14 -16.57
N LYS A 156 25.52 12.62 -16.90
CA LYS A 156 26.17 12.31 -18.19
C LYS A 156 26.46 10.81 -18.34
N ASN A 157 26.88 10.15 -17.26
CA ASN A 157 27.19 8.73 -17.23
C ASN A 157 26.21 8.01 -16.33
N PHE A 158 25.66 6.89 -16.79
CA PHE A 158 24.73 6.11 -15.98
C PHE A 158 25.39 5.71 -14.65
N ILE A 159 24.68 5.92 -13.56
CA ILE A 159 25.06 5.49 -12.21
C ILE A 159 23.93 4.63 -11.63
N ASN A 160 24.28 3.52 -11.00
CA ASN A 160 23.31 2.70 -10.33
C ASN A 160 22.84 3.37 -9.04
N TYR A 161 21.53 3.34 -8.78
CA TYR A 161 20.98 3.84 -7.53
C TYR A 161 19.81 2.99 -7.06
N SER A 162 19.53 3.03 -5.76
CA SER A 162 18.30 2.50 -5.16
C SER A 162 17.62 3.57 -4.34
N LEU A 163 16.29 3.55 -4.38
CA LEU A 163 15.43 4.30 -3.48
C LEU A 163 14.83 3.30 -2.49
N ASN A 164 15.18 3.42 -1.23
CA ASN A 164 14.67 2.58 -0.14
C ASN A 164 13.48 3.26 0.52
N ASP A 165 12.62 2.47 1.16
CA ASP A 165 11.30 2.90 1.66
C ASP A 165 11.34 4.05 2.70
N ASN A 166 12.52 4.41 3.18
CA ASN A 166 12.71 5.33 4.29
C ASN A 166 13.46 6.61 3.89
N ASN A 167 13.03 7.32 2.85
CA ASN A 167 13.65 8.60 2.49
C ASN A 167 15.15 8.55 2.12
N LEU A 168 15.67 7.37 1.82
CA LEU A 168 17.09 7.12 1.58
C LEU A 168 17.36 6.78 0.12
N LEU A 169 18.09 7.66 -0.58
CA LEU A 169 18.59 7.44 -1.94
C LEU A 169 20.07 7.05 -1.87
N ARG A 170 20.41 5.89 -2.42
CA ARG A 170 21.78 5.36 -2.46
C ARG A 170 22.29 5.28 -3.88
N PHE A 171 23.48 5.79 -4.10
CA PHE A 171 24.25 5.61 -5.32
C PHE A 171 25.35 4.59 -5.09
N TYR A 172 25.63 3.77 -6.10
CA TYR A 172 26.61 2.69 -6.02
C TYR A 172 27.71 2.90 -7.04
N LYS A 173 28.97 2.76 -6.59
CA LYS A 173 30.15 2.79 -7.47
C LYS A 173 30.11 1.58 -8.41
N ASP A 174 30.28 1.82 -9.70
CA ASP A 174 30.53 0.76 -10.67
C ASP A 174 32.05 0.63 -10.84
N SER A 175 32.56 -0.59 -10.84
CA SER A 175 34.00 -0.91 -10.91
C SER A 175 34.77 -0.29 -12.07
N LEU A 176 34.05 0.19 -13.10
CA LEU A 176 34.64 0.77 -14.33
C LEU A 176 34.55 2.30 -14.37
N LYS A 177 34.13 2.99 -13.31
CA LYS A 177 33.81 4.43 -13.36
C LYS A 177 34.67 5.28 -12.42
N LYS A 178 34.74 6.59 -12.77
CA LYS A 178 35.43 7.62 -11.99
C LYS A 178 34.97 7.66 -10.53
N ASP A 179 35.82 8.11 -9.64
CA ASP A 179 35.57 8.22 -8.21
C ASP A 179 34.51 9.29 -7.84
N SER A 180 34.12 10.12 -8.80
CA SER A 180 33.06 11.11 -8.62
C SER A 180 32.23 11.32 -9.90
N THR A 181 30.96 11.66 -9.74
CA THR A 181 30.01 11.94 -10.82
C THR A 181 29.04 13.05 -10.41
N PHE A 182 28.85 14.03 -11.28
CA PHE A 182 27.84 15.07 -11.09
C PHE A 182 26.44 14.50 -11.38
N VAL A 183 25.50 14.75 -10.48
CA VAL A 183 24.12 14.32 -10.61
C VAL A 183 23.16 15.47 -10.31
N ILE A 184 22.06 15.50 -11.04
CA ILE A 184 20.89 16.33 -10.73
C ILE A 184 19.77 15.36 -10.33
N ILE A 185 19.13 15.61 -9.21
CA ILE A 185 18.12 14.73 -8.61
C ILE A 185 16.84 15.52 -8.47
N GLU A 186 15.76 15.04 -9.07
CA GLU A 186 14.41 15.49 -8.76
C GLU A 186 13.76 14.44 -7.86
N ALA A 187 13.53 14.76 -6.60
CA ALA A 187 12.83 13.91 -5.67
C ALA A 187 11.40 14.41 -5.47
N PHE A 188 10.44 13.48 -5.46
CA PHE A 188 9.02 13.75 -5.32
C PHE A 188 8.48 13.00 -4.11
N ASP A 189 7.72 13.68 -3.27
CA ASP A 189 7.01 13.06 -2.15
C ASP A 189 5.65 12.44 -2.55
N SER A 190 4.85 12.04 -1.56
CA SER A 190 3.49 11.51 -1.74
C SER A 190 2.53 12.55 -2.31
N LEU A 191 2.72 13.83 -1.99
CA LEU A 191 1.93 14.97 -2.45
C LEU A 191 2.31 15.49 -3.84
N GLN A 192 3.25 14.81 -4.53
CA GLN A 192 3.85 15.28 -5.78
C GLN A 192 4.61 16.62 -5.66
N GLU A 193 4.89 17.07 -4.42
CA GLU A 193 5.82 18.18 -4.20
C GLU A 193 7.23 17.71 -4.55
N LYS A 194 8.00 18.58 -5.22
CA LYS A 194 9.34 18.23 -5.68
C LYS A 194 10.42 19.10 -5.07
N THR A 195 11.59 18.50 -4.88
CA THR A 195 12.85 19.21 -4.69
C THR A 195 13.83 18.86 -5.80
N ILE A 196 14.72 19.80 -6.13
CA ILE A 196 15.79 19.59 -7.10
C ILE A 196 17.11 19.84 -6.41
N ASP A 197 17.95 18.82 -6.38
CA ASP A 197 19.27 18.89 -5.78
C ASP A 197 20.34 18.60 -6.82
N SER A 198 21.43 19.40 -6.82
CA SER A 198 22.58 19.23 -7.71
C SER A 198 23.84 19.04 -6.86
N LEU A 199 24.55 17.93 -7.11
CA LEU A 199 25.76 17.61 -6.31
C LEU A 199 26.69 16.65 -7.03
N PHE A 200 27.93 16.58 -6.53
CA PHE A 200 28.85 15.51 -6.88
C PHE A 200 28.65 14.33 -5.92
N VAL A 201 28.43 13.16 -6.49
CA VAL A 201 28.45 11.88 -5.80
C VAL A 201 29.88 11.36 -5.86
N SER A 202 30.52 11.18 -4.72
CA SER A 202 31.88 10.67 -4.59
C SER A 202 31.90 9.32 -3.88
N PHE A 203 32.95 8.52 -4.15
CA PHE A 203 33.11 7.20 -3.58
C PHE A 203 34.50 7.05 -3.00
N GLY A 204 34.55 6.50 -1.79
CA GLY A 204 35.80 6.24 -1.07
C GLY A 204 36.30 4.81 -1.26
N LYS A 205 37.12 4.37 -0.33
CA LYS A 205 37.61 2.99 -0.25
C LYS A 205 36.52 2.04 0.26
N GLU A 206 36.62 0.78 -0.11
CA GLU A 206 35.67 -0.27 0.28
C GLU A 206 35.44 -0.31 1.80
N SER A 207 34.16 -0.32 2.23
CA SER A 207 33.80 -0.35 3.62
C SER A 207 33.57 -1.80 4.09
N LYS A 208 34.03 -2.12 5.30
CA LYS A 208 33.78 -3.45 5.91
C LYS A 208 32.31 -3.68 6.31
N ARG A 209 31.51 -2.61 6.42
CA ARG A 209 30.08 -2.70 6.83
C ARG A 209 29.17 -2.45 5.63
N VAL A 210 28.74 -3.53 5.01
CA VAL A 210 27.77 -3.52 3.89
C VAL A 210 26.40 -3.97 4.43
N SER A 211 25.34 -3.25 4.08
CA SER A 211 23.97 -3.70 4.42
C SER A 211 23.67 -4.99 3.66
N LYS A 212 22.95 -5.93 4.26
CA LYS A 212 22.58 -7.18 3.59
C LYS A 212 21.57 -6.91 2.46
N LEU A 213 21.71 -7.65 1.35
CA LEU A 213 20.72 -7.69 0.29
C LEU A 213 19.41 -8.26 0.82
N SER A 214 18.33 -7.52 0.66
CA SER A 214 16.97 -7.95 1.00
C SER A 214 16.04 -7.81 -0.20
N HIS A 215 14.89 -8.45 -0.14
CA HIS A 215 13.90 -8.41 -1.20
C HIS A 215 12.48 -8.35 -0.66
N GLN A 216 11.57 -7.89 -1.51
CA GLN A 216 10.13 -8.07 -1.37
C GLN A 216 9.62 -8.75 -2.63
N LEU A 217 8.77 -9.76 -2.46
CA LEU A 217 8.08 -10.45 -3.55
C LEU A 217 6.58 -10.19 -3.43
N LYS A 218 6.03 -9.49 -4.41
CA LYS A 218 4.58 -9.31 -4.56
C LYS A 218 4.11 -10.16 -5.75
N THR A 219 3.04 -10.91 -5.54
CA THR A 219 2.41 -11.74 -6.57
C THR A 219 1.06 -11.15 -6.96
N SER A 220 0.62 -11.36 -8.20
CA SER A 220 -0.66 -10.84 -8.69
C SER A 220 -1.86 -11.45 -7.95
N ASN A 221 -1.76 -12.73 -7.65
CA ASN A 221 -2.82 -13.52 -7.03
C ASN A 221 -2.22 -14.17 -5.77
N ARG A 222 -2.09 -13.45 -4.71
CA ARG A 222 -1.62 -13.91 -3.40
C ARG A 222 -0.87 -15.27 -3.42
N ASN A 223 -1.59 -16.37 -3.18
CA ASN A 223 -1.07 -17.74 -3.20
C ASN A 223 -1.82 -18.63 -4.20
N ASP A 224 -2.73 -18.06 -4.99
CA ASP A 224 -3.44 -18.82 -6.00
C ASP A 224 -2.73 -18.72 -7.35
N LEU A 225 -2.58 -19.87 -8.01
CA LEU A 225 -2.06 -19.97 -9.36
C LEU A 225 -3.21 -19.98 -10.35
N ASP A 226 -3.13 -19.03 -11.25
CA ASP A 226 -3.75 -19.10 -12.56
C ASP A 226 -2.73 -19.64 -13.57
N ASP A 227 -3.13 -19.89 -14.83
CA ASP A 227 -2.19 -20.26 -15.90
C ASP A 227 -1.04 -19.26 -16.07
N THR A 228 -1.17 -18.07 -15.47
CA THR A 228 -0.15 -17.03 -15.48
C THR A 228 0.17 -16.55 -14.06
N LEU A 229 1.42 -16.68 -13.66
CA LEU A 229 1.95 -16.16 -12.41
C LEU A 229 2.77 -14.89 -12.67
N LEU A 230 2.37 -13.78 -12.06
CA LEU A 230 3.14 -12.53 -12.09
C LEU A 230 3.90 -12.34 -10.79
N LEU A 231 5.23 -12.35 -10.88
CA LEU A 231 6.17 -12.17 -9.78
C LEU A 231 6.81 -10.78 -9.89
N ASN A 232 6.56 -9.92 -8.91
CA ASN A 232 7.16 -8.59 -8.83
C ASN A 232 8.18 -8.57 -7.70
N PHE A 233 9.45 -8.59 -8.05
CA PHE A 233 10.55 -8.46 -7.11
C PHE A 233 10.96 -7.01 -6.94
N SER A 234 11.22 -6.62 -5.70
CA SER A 234 11.91 -5.37 -5.35
C SER A 234 13.09 -5.72 -4.45
N PHE A 235 14.26 -5.27 -4.84
CA PHE A 235 15.53 -5.52 -4.14
C PHE A 235 16.02 -4.24 -3.48
N SER A 236 16.61 -4.36 -2.30
CA SER A 236 17.18 -3.22 -1.55
C SER A 236 18.41 -2.61 -2.23
N LYS A 237 19.03 -3.34 -3.16
CA LYS A 237 20.22 -2.94 -3.93
C LYS A 237 20.08 -3.32 -5.40
N PRO A 238 20.83 -2.66 -6.31
CA PRO A 238 20.93 -3.10 -7.69
C PRO A 238 21.50 -4.52 -7.80
N ILE A 239 20.93 -5.33 -8.68
CA ILE A 239 21.37 -6.69 -8.92
C ILE A 239 22.39 -6.72 -10.05
N ASN A 240 23.49 -7.42 -9.84
CA ASN A 240 24.60 -7.51 -10.80
C ASN A 240 24.31 -8.50 -11.94
N ASN A 241 23.77 -9.66 -11.61
CA ASN A 241 23.44 -10.67 -12.61
C ASN A 241 22.17 -10.32 -13.39
N LYS A 242 22.21 -10.53 -14.71
CA LYS A 242 21.07 -10.25 -15.61
C LYS A 242 19.92 -11.23 -15.45
N LEU A 243 20.25 -12.47 -15.13
CA LEU A 243 19.31 -13.56 -14.95
C LEU A 243 19.55 -14.20 -13.59
N PHE A 244 18.49 -14.47 -12.89
CA PHE A 244 18.55 -15.32 -11.71
C PHE A 244 17.73 -16.60 -11.98
N SER A 245 18.27 -17.73 -11.57
CA SER A 245 17.61 -19.02 -11.73
C SER A 245 16.50 -19.16 -10.69
N PHE A 246 15.42 -19.75 -11.09
CA PHE A 246 14.35 -20.21 -10.22
C PHE A 246 13.82 -21.55 -10.71
N SER A 247 13.12 -22.25 -9.85
CA SER A 247 12.54 -23.55 -10.13
C SER A 247 11.16 -23.68 -9.50
N PHE A 248 10.43 -24.66 -9.97
CA PHE A 248 9.16 -25.06 -9.39
C PHE A 248 9.25 -26.47 -8.83
N TYR A 249 8.52 -26.69 -7.76
CA TYR A 249 8.29 -28.01 -7.18
C TYR A 249 6.79 -28.21 -7.10
N VAL A 250 6.33 -29.38 -7.49
CA VAL A 250 4.95 -29.81 -7.28
C VAL A 250 4.94 -30.66 -6.03
N ASP A 251 4.27 -30.17 -4.99
CA ASP A 251 4.42 -30.67 -3.64
C ASP A 251 5.91 -30.66 -3.23
N THR A 252 6.57 -31.81 -3.13
CA THR A 252 7.98 -31.92 -2.76
C THR A 252 8.89 -32.32 -3.94
N ILE A 253 8.33 -32.53 -5.13
CA ILE A 253 9.07 -33.03 -6.30
C ILE A 253 9.42 -31.91 -7.25
N PHE A 254 10.69 -31.87 -7.66
CA PHE A 254 11.17 -30.92 -8.66
C PHE A 254 10.40 -31.09 -9.98
N TYR A 255 9.77 -29.99 -10.43
CA TYR A 255 9.00 -29.99 -11.67
C TYR A 255 9.92 -29.90 -12.88
N THR A 256 9.98 -30.97 -13.66
CA THR A 256 10.79 -31.09 -14.89
C THR A 256 10.01 -30.73 -16.16
N GLY A 257 8.71 -30.44 -16.02
CA GLY A 257 7.88 -30.02 -17.16
C GLY A 257 8.23 -28.64 -17.68
N SER A 258 7.77 -28.35 -18.89
CA SER A 258 8.03 -27.07 -19.54
C SER A 258 7.21 -25.93 -18.93
N TYR A 259 7.83 -24.77 -18.77
CA TYR A 259 7.18 -23.50 -18.50
C TYR A 259 7.86 -22.39 -19.28
N TYR A 260 7.11 -21.37 -19.62
CA TYR A 260 7.66 -20.17 -20.26
C TYR A 260 7.73 -19.04 -19.26
N SER A 261 8.84 -18.29 -19.26
CA SER A 261 8.96 -17.10 -18.42
C SER A 261 9.53 -15.93 -19.17
N LYS A 262 9.01 -14.73 -18.86
CA LYS A 262 9.52 -13.46 -19.36
C LYS A 262 9.82 -12.53 -18.21
N SER A 263 11.08 -12.09 -18.11
CA SER A 263 11.55 -11.19 -17.06
C SER A 263 11.89 -9.81 -17.64
N ILE A 264 11.45 -8.75 -16.97
CA ILE A 264 11.73 -7.34 -17.32
C ILE A 264 12.31 -6.64 -16.09
N TRP A 265 13.48 -6.07 -16.26
CA TRP A 265 14.17 -5.30 -15.23
C TRP A 265 13.97 -3.79 -15.43
N ASN A 266 13.88 -3.04 -14.33
CA ASN A 266 14.02 -1.59 -14.40
C ASN A 266 15.48 -1.20 -14.69
N LYS A 267 15.70 0.06 -15.10
CA LYS A 267 17.02 0.59 -15.49
C LYS A 267 18.11 0.36 -14.41
N ASN A 268 17.76 0.51 -13.14
CA ASN A 268 18.69 0.34 -12.01
C ASN A 268 18.80 -1.11 -11.50
N LYS A 269 18.12 -2.05 -12.14
CA LYS A 269 18.10 -3.46 -11.73
C LYS A 269 17.70 -3.70 -10.24
N THR A 270 16.90 -2.81 -9.69
CA THR A 270 16.34 -2.94 -8.34
C THR A 270 14.95 -3.56 -8.34
N LYS A 271 14.28 -3.58 -9.50
CA LYS A 271 12.95 -4.15 -9.65
C LYS A 271 12.91 -5.07 -10.85
N ASN A 272 12.32 -6.24 -10.67
CA ASN A 272 12.08 -7.22 -11.71
C ASN A 272 10.61 -7.60 -11.74
N LYS A 273 10.04 -7.65 -12.95
CA LYS A 273 8.72 -8.23 -13.20
C LYS A 273 8.92 -9.49 -14.02
N THR A 274 8.65 -10.63 -13.42
CA THR A 274 8.70 -11.93 -14.09
C THR A 274 7.29 -12.46 -14.25
N LYS A 275 6.89 -12.68 -15.50
CA LYS A 275 5.67 -13.36 -15.87
C LYS A 275 5.98 -14.80 -16.21
N VAL A 276 5.38 -15.74 -15.52
CA VAL A 276 5.55 -17.17 -15.73
C VAL A 276 4.24 -17.77 -16.19
N TYR A 277 4.29 -18.59 -17.20
CA TYR A 277 3.17 -19.35 -17.71
C TYR A 277 3.33 -20.79 -17.29
N LEU A 278 2.47 -21.25 -16.39
CA LEU A 278 2.39 -22.59 -15.86
C LEU A 278 1.06 -23.21 -16.29
N ASN A 279 1.11 -24.34 -16.96
CA ASN A 279 -0.09 -25.04 -17.38
C ASN A 279 -0.53 -26.03 -16.31
N GLN A 280 -1.70 -25.84 -15.71
CA GLN A 280 -2.26 -26.72 -14.69
C GLN A 280 -2.45 -28.15 -15.19
N ASN A 281 -2.88 -28.32 -16.43
CA ASN A 281 -3.02 -29.64 -17.03
C ASN A 281 -1.68 -30.35 -17.19
N ALA A 282 -0.62 -29.62 -17.60
CA ALA A 282 0.73 -30.18 -17.70
C ALA A 282 1.28 -30.61 -16.32
N ILE A 283 1.00 -29.83 -15.27
CA ILE A 283 1.36 -30.21 -13.90
C ILE A 283 0.58 -31.45 -13.45
N SER A 284 -0.72 -31.50 -13.75
CA SER A 284 -1.54 -32.69 -13.45
C SER A 284 -0.99 -33.94 -14.13
N LEU A 285 -0.72 -33.86 -15.42
CA LEU A 285 -0.12 -34.98 -16.19
C LEU A 285 1.26 -35.41 -15.65
N PHE A 286 2.09 -34.45 -15.24
CA PHE A 286 3.36 -34.71 -14.59
C PHE A 286 3.19 -35.54 -13.32
N VAL A 287 2.30 -35.15 -12.42
CA VAL A 287 2.01 -35.90 -11.18
C VAL A 287 1.42 -37.26 -11.48
N ASP A 288 0.51 -37.37 -12.44
CA ASP A 288 -0.08 -38.63 -12.83
C ASP A 288 0.94 -39.59 -13.44
N SER A 289 1.88 -39.07 -14.24
CA SER A 289 3.00 -39.90 -14.78
C SER A 289 3.89 -40.48 -13.67
N LEU A 290 4.18 -39.66 -12.63
CA LEU A 290 4.94 -40.11 -11.47
C LEU A 290 4.20 -41.21 -10.67
N LYS A 291 2.88 -41.01 -10.46
CA LYS A 291 2.04 -42.01 -9.78
C LYS A 291 1.98 -43.31 -10.54
N ASN A 292 1.77 -43.25 -11.85
CA ASN A 292 1.72 -44.43 -12.71
C ASN A 292 3.05 -45.17 -12.73
N LYS A 293 4.19 -44.43 -12.81
CA LYS A 293 5.52 -45.04 -12.71
C LYS A 293 5.73 -45.72 -11.37
N ALA A 294 5.39 -45.09 -10.26
CA ALA A 294 5.51 -45.67 -8.92
C ALA A 294 4.63 -46.92 -8.74
N ILE A 295 3.44 -46.96 -9.37
CA ILE A 295 2.58 -48.13 -9.39
C ILE A 295 3.26 -49.26 -10.20
N ALA A 296 3.76 -48.98 -11.39
CA ALA A 296 4.45 -49.96 -12.23
C ALA A 296 5.68 -50.54 -11.53
N ASP A 297 6.54 -49.69 -10.95
CA ASP A 297 7.73 -50.12 -10.19
C ASP A 297 7.34 -50.98 -8.98
N SER A 298 6.22 -50.65 -8.30
CA SER A 298 5.75 -51.46 -7.15
C SER A 298 5.21 -52.83 -7.53
N LEU A 299 4.70 -53.03 -8.74
CA LEU A 299 4.26 -54.33 -9.23
C LEU A 299 5.45 -55.24 -9.55
N VAL A 300 6.60 -54.68 -9.93
CA VAL A 300 7.83 -55.42 -10.20
C VAL A 300 8.54 -55.83 -8.90
N TYR A 301 8.43 -55.05 -7.84
CA TYR A 301 9.16 -55.22 -6.57
C TYR A 301 8.21 -55.42 -5.37
N GLU A 302 7.16 -56.22 -5.51
CA GLU A 302 6.08 -56.43 -4.54
C GLU A 302 6.49 -56.77 -3.09
N LYS A 303 7.71 -57.30 -2.89
CA LYS A 303 8.21 -57.75 -1.57
C LYS A 303 9.12 -56.75 -0.85
N ASP A 304 9.40 -55.58 -1.43
CA ASP A 304 10.31 -54.62 -0.82
C ASP A 304 9.54 -53.51 -0.08
N SER A 305 9.76 -53.40 1.22
CA SER A 305 9.13 -52.39 2.10
C SER A 305 9.42 -50.95 1.65
N ILE A 306 10.57 -50.68 1.03
CA ILE A 306 10.97 -49.37 0.53
C ILE A 306 10.07 -48.94 -0.64
N TYR A 307 9.78 -49.85 -1.57
CA TYR A 307 8.89 -49.57 -2.70
C TYR A 307 7.45 -49.31 -2.26
N THR A 308 6.99 -49.97 -1.20
CA THR A 308 5.68 -49.70 -0.60
C THR A 308 5.61 -48.26 -0.02
N LEU A 309 6.68 -47.81 0.63
CA LEU A 309 6.79 -46.44 1.12
C LEU A 309 6.79 -45.40 -0.04
N PHE A 310 7.55 -45.66 -1.11
CA PHE A 310 7.55 -44.83 -2.31
C PHE A 310 6.16 -44.76 -2.97
N LYS A 311 5.49 -45.91 -3.14
CA LYS A 311 4.13 -45.97 -3.68
C LYS A 311 3.16 -45.11 -2.88
N ASN A 312 3.18 -45.22 -1.56
CA ASN A 312 2.34 -44.42 -0.67
C ASN A 312 2.68 -42.92 -0.74
N TYR A 313 3.95 -42.59 -0.83
CA TYR A 313 4.42 -41.20 -1.00
C TYR A 313 3.86 -40.58 -2.30
N TYR A 314 4.07 -41.22 -3.44
CA TYR A 314 3.58 -40.71 -4.72
C TYR A 314 2.05 -40.69 -4.83
N LYS A 315 1.36 -41.67 -4.22
CA LYS A 315 -0.11 -41.69 -4.16
C LYS A 315 -0.67 -40.45 -3.47
N ASN A 316 0.01 -39.94 -2.45
CA ASN A 316 -0.44 -38.80 -1.63
C ASN A 316 0.03 -37.45 -2.14
N LEU A 317 0.74 -37.39 -3.28
CA LEU A 317 1.16 -36.11 -3.87
C LEU A 317 -0.03 -35.20 -4.20
N LYS A 318 0.10 -33.96 -3.78
CA LYS A 318 -0.92 -32.92 -4.00
C LYS A 318 -0.63 -32.19 -5.31
N LYS A 319 -1.50 -32.37 -6.29
CA LYS A 319 -1.42 -31.72 -7.61
C LYS A 319 -1.63 -30.21 -7.58
N ASP A 320 -2.29 -29.73 -6.57
CA ASP A 320 -2.71 -28.32 -6.40
C ASP A 320 -1.67 -27.45 -5.71
N ARG A 321 -0.60 -28.06 -5.16
CA ARG A 321 0.42 -27.33 -4.42
C ARG A 321 1.71 -27.19 -5.23
N VAL A 322 2.08 -25.94 -5.53
CA VAL A 322 3.28 -25.58 -6.28
C VAL A 322 4.16 -24.64 -5.49
N PHE A 323 5.44 -24.98 -5.33
CA PHE A 323 6.42 -24.12 -4.69
C PHE A 323 7.30 -23.47 -5.77
N PHE A 324 7.39 -22.16 -5.71
CA PHE A 324 8.37 -21.37 -6.43
C PHE A 324 9.60 -21.20 -5.55
N VAL A 325 10.77 -21.53 -6.08
CA VAL A 325 12.03 -21.51 -5.32
C VAL A 325 13.09 -20.75 -6.10
N VAL A 326 13.68 -19.73 -5.46
CA VAL A 326 14.94 -19.10 -5.90
C VAL A 326 16.05 -19.63 -5.00
N PRO A 327 17.04 -20.36 -5.52
CA PRO A 327 18.10 -20.95 -4.72
C PRO A 327 18.94 -19.88 -4.01
N ARG A 328 19.48 -20.23 -2.84
CA ARG A 328 20.45 -19.38 -2.13
C ARG A 328 21.63 -19.04 -3.04
N GLY A 329 22.06 -17.78 -3.05
CA GLY A 329 23.22 -17.33 -3.82
C GLY A 329 22.96 -17.09 -5.30
N SER A 330 21.77 -17.41 -5.84
CA SER A 330 21.45 -17.20 -7.26
C SER A 330 21.25 -15.72 -7.61
N VAL A 331 20.95 -14.87 -6.64
CA VAL A 331 20.80 -13.41 -6.81
C VAL A 331 21.97 -12.73 -6.13
N VAL A 332 22.76 -11.97 -6.91
CA VAL A 332 23.96 -11.28 -6.46
C VAL A 332 23.80 -9.77 -6.66
N SER A 333 24.06 -8.99 -5.64
CA SER A 333 24.02 -7.53 -5.73
C SER A 333 25.30 -6.94 -6.36
N ILE A 334 25.24 -5.65 -6.67
CA ILE A 334 26.42 -4.90 -7.15
C ILE A 334 27.55 -4.87 -6.10
N GLU A 335 27.23 -5.02 -4.82
CA GLU A 335 28.18 -5.12 -3.71
C GLU A 335 28.66 -6.56 -3.43
N LYS A 336 28.35 -7.52 -4.33
CA LYS A 336 28.74 -8.93 -4.27
C LYS A 336 28.10 -9.77 -3.14
N ASP A 337 27.23 -9.21 -2.34
CA ASP A 337 26.44 -10.00 -1.38
C ASP A 337 25.28 -10.72 -2.10
N THR A 338 24.81 -11.80 -1.49
CA THR A 338 23.85 -12.72 -2.11
C THR A 338 22.59 -12.83 -1.27
N LEU A 339 21.47 -13.17 -1.93
CA LEU A 339 20.22 -13.48 -1.28
C LEU A 339 20.20 -14.88 -0.66
N ASN A 340 19.48 -15.00 0.44
CA ASN A 340 19.05 -16.30 0.96
C ASN A 340 18.04 -16.96 0.01
N LYS A 341 17.75 -18.25 0.23
CA LYS A 341 16.68 -18.97 -0.49
C LYS A 341 15.37 -18.17 -0.37
N ILE A 342 14.68 -17.98 -1.50
CA ILE A 342 13.31 -17.49 -1.53
C ILE A 342 12.40 -18.69 -1.82
N GLU A 343 11.35 -18.84 -1.05
CA GLU A 343 10.36 -19.89 -1.26
C GLU A 343 8.97 -19.27 -1.14
N LYS A 344 8.09 -19.56 -2.09
CA LYS A 344 6.71 -19.13 -2.10
C LYS A 344 5.81 -20.29 -2.52
N ASN A 345 4.84 -20.59 -1.69
CA ASN A 345 3.84 -21.62 -1.97
C ASN A 345 2.65 -21.01 -2.71
N PHE A 346 2.18 -21.72 -3.74
CA PHE A 346 0.99 -21.41 -4.51
C PHE A 346 0.06 -22.61 -4.53
N LEU A 347 -1.25 -22.33 -4.62
CA LEU A 347 -2.28 -23.35 -4.76
C LEU A 347 -3.00 -23.13 -6.09
N PHE A 348 -3.15 -24.20 -6.88
CA PHE A 348 -4.07 -24.20 -7.99
C PHE A 348 -5.50 -24.34 -7.47
N ARG A 349 -6.34 -23.34 -7.82
CA ARG A 349 -7.76 -23.37 -7.53
C ARG A 349 -8.54 -23.64 -8.81
N GLY A 350 -9.48 -24.56 -8.75
CA GLY A 350 -10.42 -24.78 -9.85
C GLY A 350 -11.26 -23.53 -10.12
N LYS A 351 -11.80 -23.40 -11.31
CA LYS A 351 -12.71 -22.29 -11.65
C LYS A 351 -13.89 -22.19 -10.69
N ASP A 352 -14.37 -23.33 -10.23
CA ASP A 352 -15.49 -23.47 -9.29
C ASP A 352 -15.19 -22.97 -7.87
N PHE A 353 -13.92 -22.66 -7.56
CA PHE A 353 -13.56 -22.06 -6.29
C PHE A 353 -13.96 -20.60 -6.20
N TYR A 354 -13.98 -19.89 -7.31
CA TYR A 354 -14.25 -18.46 -7.35
C TYR A 354 -15.72 -18.17 -7.61
N GLY A 355 -16.19 -17.04 -7.09
CA GLY A 355 -17.45 -16.41 -7.51
C GLY A 355 -17.21 -15.20 -8.40
N SER A 356 -18.28 -14.56 -8.82
CA SER A 356 -18.26 -13.29 -9.57
C SER A 356 -19.31 -12.33 -9.02
N VAL A 357 -19.07 -11.02 -9.21
CA VAL A 357 -19.99 -9.95 -8.78
C VAL A 357 -20.05 -8.91 -9.89
N SER A 358 -21.27 -8.56 -10.33
CA SER A 358 -21.50 -7.52 -11.31
C SER A 358 -22.68 -6.63 -10.93
N GLY A 359 -22.69 -5.42 -11.46
CA GLY A 359 -23.76 -4.48 -11.21
C GLY A 359 -23.46 -3.09 -11.74
N SER A 360 -24.29 -2.14 -11.30
CA SER A 360 -24.20 -0.74 -11.69
C SER A 360 -24.34 0.20 -10.49
N ILE A 361 -23.77 1.38 -10.62
CA ILE A 361 -23.81 2.44 -9.60
C ILE A 361 -24.44 3.68 -10.21
N SER A 362 -25.35 4.31 -9.48
CA SER A 362 -25.96 5.59 -9.85
C SER A 362 -25.82 6.63 -8.74
N GLY A 363 -26.00 7.92 -9.07
CA GLY A 363 -25.96 9.03 -8.12
C GLY A 363 -24.58 9.67 -7.90
N LEU A 364 -23.47 9.08 -8.34
CA LEU A 364 -22.09 9.54 -8.02
C LEU A 364 -21.30 10.17 -9.19
N GLY A 365 -21.90 10.31 -10.37
CA GLY A 365 -21.21 10.82 -11.57
C GLY A 365 -20.32 9.77 -12.26
N ASN A 366 -19.52 10.22 -13.26
CA ASN A 366 -18.84 9.30 -14.19
C ASN A 366 -17.34 9.05 -13.86
N ASN A 367 -16.74 9.79 -12.93
CA ASN A 367 -15.32 9.65 -12.60
C ASN A 367 -15.17 8.94 -11.26
N ILE A 368 -15.42 7.65 -11.25
CA ILE A 368 -15.34 6.84 -10.02
C ILE A 368 -14.43 5.65 -10.20
N ILE A 369 -13.75 5.28 -9.12
CA ILE A 369 -12.98 4.04 -9.00
C ILE A 369 -13.80 3.09 -8.12
N ILE A 370 -14.21 1.97 -8.67
CA ILE A 370 -14.99 0.96 -7.95
C ILE A 370 -14.06 -0.16 -7.51
N GLN A 371 -14.11 -0.51 -6.23
CA GLN A 371 -13.32 -1.56 -5.62
C GLN A 371 -14.20 -2.49 -4.80
N LEU A 372 -13.95 -3.79 -4.90
CA LEU A 372 -14.51 -4.80 -4.00
C LEU A 372 -13.42 -5.16 -2.99
N ILE A 373 -13.68 -4.90 -1.71
CA ILE A 373 -12.69 -5.06 -0.62
C ILE A 373 -13.20 -6.08 0.37
N SER A 374 -12.37 -7.07 0.73
CA SER A 374 -12.73 -8.04 1.76
C SER A 374 -12.87 -7.40 3.14
N GLU A 375 -13.71 -7.96 3.99
CA GLU A 375 -13.98 -7.48 5.35
C GLU A 375 -12.70 -7.35 6.20
N ASP A 376 -11.72 -8.22 6.00
CA ASP A 376 -10.41 -8.18 6.63
C ASP A 376 -9.42 -7.15 5.99
N LEU A 377 -9.89 -6.35 5.04
CA LEU A 377 -9.13 -5.37 4.25
C LEU A 377 -7.93 -5.95 3.49
N ASN A 378 -7.79 -7.25 3.51
CA ASN A 378 -6.66 -7.93 2.94
C ASN A 378 -6.78 -8.18 1.43
N ARG A 379 -7.97 -8.19 0.84
CA ARG A 379 -8.26 -8.43 -0.57
C ARG A 379 -8.94 -7.23 -1.20
N THR A 380 -8.41 -6.79 -2.33
CA THR A 380 -8.99 -5.69 -3.10
C THR A 380 -9.02 -6.06 -4.57
N TYR A 381 -10.22 -6.09 -5.14
CA TYR A 381 -10.44 -6.23 -6.57
C TYR A 381 -10.80 -4.85 -7.12
N LYS A 382 -10.16 -4.47 -8.23
CA LYS A 382 -10.40 -3.18 -8.89
C LYS A 382 -11.20 -3.42 -10.15
N ASN A 383 -12.23 -2.63 -10.35
CA ASN A 383 -12.93 -2.59 -11.63
C ASN A 383 -11.99 -2.03 -12.71
N LYS A 384 -12.04 -2.61 -13.90
CA LYS A 384 -11.23 -2.18 -15.04
C LYS A 384 -11.99 -1.24 -15.97
N GLU A 385 -13.29 -1.17 -15.83
CA GLU A 385 -14.16 -0.36 -16.68
C GLU A 385 -14.34 1.03 -16.08
N LEU A 386 -14.35 2.04 -16.95
CA LEU A 386 -14.41 3.46 -16.55
C LEU A 386 -15.84 3.99 -16.36
N ASN A 387 -16.85 3.14 -16.60
CA ASN A 387 -18.25 3.48 -16.50
C ASN A 387 -18.82 3.03 -15.14
N ASN A 388 -19.98 3.53 -14.80
CA ASN A 388 -20.69 3.18 -13.56
C ASN A 388 -21.12 1.69 -13.48
N ILE A 389 -20.67 0.86 -14.40
CA ILE A 389 -20.87 -0.60 -14.42
C ILE A 389 -19.61 -1.24 -13.84
N PHE A 390 -19.77 -2.24 -13.00
CA PHE A 390 -18.66 -3.01 -12.45
C PHE A 390 -18.82 -4.49 -12.70
N TYR A 391 -17.68 -5.15 -12.92
CA TYR A 391 -17.58 -6.59 -13.04
C TYR A 391 -16.30 -7.09 -12.36
N PHE A 392 -16.49 -7.91 -11.33
CA PHE A 392 -15.41 -8.58 -10.61
C PHE A 392 -15.53 -10.07 -10.87
N ASN A 393 -14.58 -10.62 -11.58
CA ASN A 393 -14.47 -12.06 -11.83
C ASN A 393 -13.40 -12.68 -10.92
N LYS A 394 -13.46 -13.98 -10.75
CA LYS A 394 -12.50 -14.73 -9.91
C LYS A 394 -12.35 -14.13 -8.52
N VAL A 395 -13.46 -13.81 -7.88
CA VAL A 395 -13.50 -13.33 -6.50
C VAL A 395 -13.46 -14.54 -5.58
N GLU A 396 -12.50 -14.57 -4.66
CA GLU A 396 -12.43 -15.61 -3.64
C GLU A 396 -13.66 -15.57 -2.73
N PRO A 397 -14.16 -16.72 -2.25
CA PRO A 397 -15.27 -16.73 -1.30
C PRO A 397 -14.97 -15.90 -0.05
N GLY A 398 -15.98 -15.18 0.42
CA GLY A 398 -15.85 -14.32 1.59
C GLY A 398 -16.85 -13.18 1.61
N LYS A 399 -16.73 -12.34 2.63
CA LYS A 399 -17.56 -11.13 2.78
C LYS A 399 -16.80 -9.91 2.32
N TYR A 400 -17.47 -9.05 1.57
CA TYR A 400 -16.89 -7.91 0.90
C TYR A 400 -17.73 -6.66 1.06
N TYR A 401 -17.07 -5.51 0.93
CA TYR A 401 -17.69 -4.19 0.76
C TYR A 401 -17.38 -3.65 -0.63
N ILE A 402 -18.30 -2.91 -1.23
CA ILE A 402 -17.99 -2.06 -2.37
C ILE A 402 -17.54 -0.70 -1.85
N LYS A 403 -16.33 -0.33 -2.23
CA LYS A 403 -15.70 0.96 -1.98
C LYS A 403 -15.65 1.73 -3.28
N ILE A 404 -16.13 2.96 -3.24
CA ILE A 404 -16.17 3.86 -4.37
C ILE A 404 -15.35 5.10 -4.03
N ILE A 405 -14.49 5.51 -4.93
CA ILE A 405 -13.65 6.70 -4.81
C ILE A 405 -14.06 7.66 -5.92
N LYS A 406 -14.37 8.91 -5.58
CA LYS A 406 -14.59 9.97 -6.56
C LYS A 406 -13.23 10.48 -7.05
N ASP A 407 -12.79 10.02 -8.22
CA ASP A 407 -11.49 10.37 -8.81
C ASP A 407 -11.60 11.69 -9.58
N ASN A 408 -11.47 12.80 -8.86
CA ASN A 408 -11.69 14.14 -9.40
C ASN A 408 -10.65 14.54 -10.46
N ASN A 409 -9.43 14.03 -10.33
CA ASN A 409 -8.31 14.35 -11.22
C ASN A 409 -8.03 13.27 -12.28
N LYS A 410 -8.82 12.19 -12.32
CA LYS A 410 -8.76 11.08 -13.30
C LYS A 410 -7.42 10.35 -13.36
N ASN A 411 -6.74 10.24 -12.21
CA ASN A 411 -5.45 9.57 -12.14
C ASN A 411 -5.54 8.08 -11.77
N ASN A 412 -6.75 7.54 -11.59
CA ASN A 412 -7.07 6.16 -11.19
C ASN A 412 -6.48 5.77 -9.82
N LYS A 413 -6.37 6.73 -8.92
CA LYS A 413 -5.90 6.55 -7.53
C LYS A 413 -6.68 7.48 -6.64
N TRP A 414 -6.78 7.13 -5.37
CA TRP A 414 -7.26 8.05 -4.35
C TRP A 414 -6.16 9.02 -3.96
N ASP A 415 -6.50 10.32 -3.84
CA ASP A 415 -5.61 11.38 -3.43
C ASP A 415 -6.04 11.99 -2.09
N TYR A 416 -5.05 12.20 -1.21
CA TYR A 416 -5.24 12.79 0.13
C TYR A 416 -5.66 14.27 0.09
N GLY A 417 -5.54 14.92 -1.06
CA GLY A 417 -5.58 16.37 -1.14
C GLY A 417 -4.24 17.01 -0.77
N SER A 418 -4.28 18.27 -0.36
CA SER A 418 -3.09 19.00 0.11
C SER A 418 -3.49 20.14 1.03
N ILE A 419 -3.14 20.04 2.30
CA ILE A 419 -3.38 21.11 3.27
C ILE A 419 -2.67 22.42 2.87
N LEU A 420 -1.52 22.33 2.19
CA LEU A 420 -0.77 23.49 1.71
C LEU A 420 -1.46 24.21 0.55
N LYS A 421 -2.25 23.48 -0.24
CA LYS A 421 -3.01 24.00 -1.38
C LYS A 421 -4.49 24.23 -1.05
N ASP A 422 -4.89 23.93 0.17
CA ASP A 422 -6.28 23.98 0.64
C ASP A 422 -7.24 23.13 -0.21
N VAL A 423 -6.76 21.95 -0.69
CA VAL A 423 -7.51 21.02 -1.51
C VAL A 423 -7.79 19.78 -0.69
N GLY A 424 -9.06 19.44 -0.47
CA GLY A 424 -9.48 18.27 0.30
C GLY A 424 -9.10 16.94 -0.33
N SER A 425 -9.15 15.89 0.48
CA SER A 425 -9.03 14.51 -0.02
C SER A 425 -10.20 14.18 -0.93
N GLU A 426 -9.96 13.27 -1.87
CA GLU A 426 -11.05 12.70 -2.66
C GLU A 426 -12.02 11.93 -1.77
N GLU A 427 -13.29 12.03 -2.09
CA GLU A 427 -14.35 11.40 -1.31
C GLU A 427 -14.34 9.88 -1.53
N ILE A 428 -14.46 9.15 -0.42
CA ILE A 428 -14.65 7.71 -0.42
C ILE A 428 -16.05 7.42 0.13
N VAL A 429 -16.78 6.61 -0.59
CA VAL A 429 -18.12 6.13 -0.19
C VAL A 429 -18.12 4.62 -0.14
N TYR A 430 -18.74 4.05 0.88
CA TYR A 430 -18.91 2.61 1.01
C TYR A 430 -20.39 2.24 0.86
N TYR A 431 -20.64 1.19 0.10
CA TYR A 431 -21.96 0.58 0.09
C TYR A 431 -22.25 -0.06 1.45
N LYS A 432 -23.43 0.21 2.00
CA LYS A 432 -23.79 -0.18 3.38
C LYS A 432 -23.90 -1.69 3.58
N GLU A 433 -24.33 -2.41 2.55
CA GLU A 433 -24.56 -3.84 2.63
C GLU A 433 -23.29 -4.63 2.31
N LYS A 434 -23.07 -5.70 3.08
CA LYS A 434 -22.00 -6.66 2.80
C LYS A 434 -22.42 -7.61 1.71
N ILE A 435 -21.52 -7.87 0.78
CA ILE A 435 -21.70 -8.83 -0.31
C ILE A 435 -21.04 -10.14 0.09
N GLU A 436 -21.80 -11.20 0.26
CA GLU A 436 -21.27 -12.54 0.51
C GLU A 436 -21.05 -13.28 -0.79
N VAL A 437 -19.78 -13.45 -1.18
CA VAL A 437 -19.41 -14.21 -2.37
C VAL A 437 -19.16 -15.66 -1.97
N ARG A 438 -19.82 -16.59 -2.67
CA ARG A 438 -19.66 -18.05 -2.49
C ARG A 438 -18.99 -18.67 -3.71
N SER A 439 -18.36 -19.83 -3.48
CA SER A 439 -17.74 -20.62 -4.57
C SER A 439 -18.78 -20.95 -5.65
N ASN A 440 -18.40 -20.81 -6.90
CA ASN A 440 -19.21 -21.12 -8.08
C ASN A 440 -20.54 -20.34 -8.16
N TRP A 441 -20.63 -19.19 -7.50
CA TRP A 441 -21.82 -18.34 -7.54
C TRP A 441 -21.52 -17.04 -8.27
N THR A 442 -22.51 -16.59 -9.07
CA THR A 442 -22.52 -15.29 -9.71
C THR A 442 -23.58 -14.41 -9.06
N ILE A 443 -23.19 -13.23 -8.60
CA ILE A 443 -24.08 -12.17 -8.16
C ILE A 443 -24.17 -11.19 -9.31
N GLU A 444 -25.34 -11.10 -9.94
CA GLU A 444 -25.59 -10.27 -11.11
C GLU A 444 -26.55 -9.13 -10.78
N ASP A 445 -26.50 -8.10 -11.61
CA ASP A 445 -27.45 -6.98 -11.61
C ASP A 445 -27.60 -6.24 -10.26
N LEU A 446 -26.52 -6.17 -9.49
CA LEU A 446 -26.53 -5.40 -8.26
C LEU A 446 -26.66 -3.91 -8.58
N ILE A 447 -27.78 -3.29 -8.22
CA ILE A 447 -28.03 -1.86 -8.42
C ILE A 447 -27.75 -1.12 -7.12
N ILE A 448 -26.77 -0.22 -7.15
CA ILE A 448 -26.36 0.60 -6.01
C ILE A 448 -26.70 2.05 -6.31
N ASN A 449 -27.59 2.63 -5.52
CA ASN A 449 -28.00 4.03 -5.61
C ASN A 449 -27.45 4.82 -4.43
N PHE A 450 -26.88 6.00 -4.69
CA PHE A 450 -26.31 6.90 -3.70
C PHE A 450 -26.98 8.27 -3.72
#